data_9c9e8291f7bd9473f2e8e527b3d5d18f
#
_entry.id   9c9e8291f7bd9473f2e8e527b3d5d18f
#
_cell.length_a   1.000
_cell.length_b   1.000
_cell.length_c   1.000
_cell.angle_alpha   90.00
_cell.angle_beta   90.00
_cell.angle_gamma   90.00
#
_symmetry.space_group_name_H-M   'P 1'
#
loop_
_entity.id
_entity.type
_entity.pdbx_description
1 polymer ?
#
loop_
_entity_poly.entity_id
_entity_poly.type
_entity_poly.pdbx_seq_one_letter_code
_entity_poly.pdbx_strand_id
1 'polypeptide(L)'
;MPRKGENIYKRKDGRWEGRYICSYDAENKAKYAYVYGRTYSEVKQKLIDERGTPKQAHQSSKHSMVYSELLESWLHSSQINTKESTHARYTHLINTHIKPQLGKYKLSCITTEIVETFIESQLTEGRLDNTGGLSAKTVTDILTIVKSTMEYARYKGLPVICNLSKLTIKKKEKEMRVLTPAEQQSLLNILIEDMDLCKFGVFISLYTGIRVGELCALQWEDFDIVCGTLKIRKTMQRIQDTENGAFSKTKIVITEPKSQCSVREIPLPAFVIDIARRFIANPKAYILTGNDRYIEPRTMQNRFKSYIRDCGIADANFHALRHTFATRCVEVGFEIKSLSEVLGHANVNITLNRYVHSSFELKCSNMNKLSLSV
;
A
#
# COMPACT_ATOMS: atom_id res chain seq x y z
N MET A 1 15.36 -54.03 -41.01
CA MET A 1 16.43 -53.77 -40.01
C MET A 1 16.19 -52.45 -39.36
N PRO A 2 16.28 -52.30 -38.04
CA PRO A 2 16.15 -50.99 -37.43
C PRO A 2 17.29 -50.06 -37.88
N ARG A 3 16.97 -48.83 -38.23
CA ARG A 3 17.98 -47.81 -38.58
C ARG A 3 18.80 -47.47 -37.33
N LYS A 4 20.14 -47.41 -37.44
CA LYS A 4 21.03 -46.98 -36.35
C LYS A 4 20.55 -45.62 -35.81
N GLY A 5 20.15 -45.59 -34.50
CA GLY A 5 19.73 -44.34 -33.81
C GLY A 5 18.26 -44.24 -33.38
N GLU A 6 17.39 -45.13 -33.75
CA GLU A 6 15.94 -45.03 -33.42
C GLU A 6 15.51 -45.64 -32.09
N ASN A 7 16.41 -46.32 -31.37
CA ASN A 7 16.16 -46.98 -30.06
C ASN A 7 14.90 -47.89 -30.01
N ILE A 8 14.63 -48.57 -31.15
CA ILE A 8 13.51 -49.52 -31.30
C ILE A 8 14.07 -50.90 -31.63
N TYR A 9 13.68 -51.93 -30.85
CA TYR A 9 14.22 -53.28 -30.94
C TYR A 9 13.11 -54.29 -31.00
N LYS A 10 13.32 -55.42 -31.74
CA LYS A 10 12.38 -56.55 -31.75
C LYS A 10 12.81 -57.52 -30.66
N ARG A 11 11.93 -57.84 -29.76
CA ARG A 11 12.12 -58.78 -28.68
C ARG A 11 12.02 -60.23 -29.14
N LYS A 12 12.56 -61.16 -28.38
CA LYS A 12 12.48 -62.62 -28.65
C LYS A 12 11.03 -63.16 -28.63
N ASP A 13 10.13 -62.45 -27.89
CA ASP A 13 8.71 -62.78 -27.78
C ASP A 13 7.86 -62.22 -29.00
N GLY A 14 8.52 -61.68 -30.00
CA GLY A 14 7.90 -61.16 -31.23
C GLY A 14 7.41 -59.72 -31.16
N ARG A 15 7.31 -59.14 -29.98
CA ARG A 15 6.89 -57.73 -29.78
C ARG A 15 8.03 -56.75 -30.12
N TRP A 16 7.68 -55.54 -30.47
CA TRP A 16 8.61 -54.43 -30.61
C TRP A 16 8.66 -53.59 -29.31
N GLU A 17 9.85 -53.13 -28.93
CA GLU A 17 10.12 -52.32 -27.76
C GLU A 17 10.84 -51.04 -28.24
N GLY A 18 10.36 -49.91 -27.79
CA GLY A 18 11.00 -48.59 -27.96
C GLY A 18 11.44 -48.02 -26.63
N ARG A 19 12.64 -47.48 -26.58
CA ARG A 19 13.20 -46.88 -25.37
C ARG A 19 13.38 -45.39 -25.54
N TYR A 20 12.95 -44.58 -24.55
CA TYR A 20 13.16 -43.12 -24.51
C TYR A 20 13.61 -42.69 -23.11
N ILE A 21 14.25 -41.51 -23.04
CA ILE A 21 14.65 -40.91 -21.76
C ILE A 21 13.41 -40.21 -21.18
N CYS A 22 12.97 -40.64 -20.00
CA CYS A 22 11.82 -40.04 -19.31
C CYS A 22 12.21 -38.99 -18.26
N SER A 23 13.41 -39.13 -17.66
CA SER A 23 13.93 -38.14 -16.67
C SER A 23 15.43 -38.38 -16.48
N TYR A 24 16.06 -37.51 -15.67
CA TYR A 24 17.44 -37.68 -15.15
C TYR A 24 17.39 -37.78 -13.63
N ASP A 25 18.27 -38.52 -13.00
CA ASP A 25 18.41 -38.58 -11.54
C ASP A 25 19.24 -37.42 -11.02
N ALA A 26 19.42 -37.37 -9.69
CA ALA A 26 20.18 -36.32 -9.01
C ALA A 26 21.68 -36.29 -9.42
N GLU A 27 22.19 -37.37 -10.02
CA GLU A 27 23.57 -37.53 -10.51
C GLU A 27 23.65 -37.31 -12.03
N ASN A 28 22.59 -36.78 -12.66
CA ASN A 28 22.50 -36.54 -14.10
C ASN A 28 22.56 -37.80 -14.98
N LYS A 29 22.24 -38.96 -14.43
CA LYS A 29 22.07 -40.22 -15.20
C LYS A 29 20.67 -40.34 -15.77
N ALA A 30 20.57 -40.67 -17.06
CA ALA A 30 19.32 -40.80 -17.74
C ALA A 30 18.51 -42.00 -17.25
N LYS A 31 17.26 -41.77 -16.83
CA LYS A 31 16.24 -42.78 -16.57
C LYS A 31 15.44 -43.03 -17.83
N TYR A 32 15.29 -44.31 -18.17
CA TYR A 32 14.63 -44.76 -19.39
C TYR A 32 13.23 -45.32 -19.11
N ALA A 33 12.29 -44.98 -19.98
CA ALA A 33 10.98 -45.63 -20.05
C ALA A 33 10.87 -46.38 -21.38
N TYR A 34 9.93 -47.32 -21.42
CA TYR A 34 9.76 -48.26 -22.53
C TYR A 34 8.32 -48.22 -23.02
N VAL A 35 8.16 -48.28 -24.34
CA VAL A 35 6.86 -48.46 -25.02
C VAL A 35 6.89 -49.76 -25.82
N TYR A 36 5.76 -50.44 -25.89
CA TYR A 36 5.64 -51.73 -26.57
C TYR A 36 4.54 -51.68 -27.62
N GLY A 37 4.75 -52.49 -28.70
CA GLY A 37 3.76 -52.61 -29.76
C GLY A 37 3.95 -53.93 -30.52
N ARG A 38 2.95 -54.29 -31.30
CA ARG A 38 2.99 -55.45 -32.18
C ARG A 38 3.78 -55.22 -33.44
N THR A 39 3.85 -53.96 -33.93
CA THR A 39 4.58 -53.56 -35.11
C THR A 39 5.61 -52.48 -34.83
N TYR A 40 6.63 -52.35 -35.69
CA TYR A 40 7.60 -51.29 -35.66
C TYR A 40 6.97 -49.89 -35.77
N SER A 41 6.00 -49.78 -36.71
CA SER A 41 5.31 -48.49 -36.94
C SER A 41 4.52 -48.04 -35.72
N GLU A 42 3.86 -48.96 -35.00
CA GLU A 42 3.11 -48.69 -33.80
C GLU A 42 4.02 -48.12 -32.68
N VAL A 43 5.19 -48.77 -32.46
CA VAL A 43 6.15 -48.35 -31.45
C VAL A 43 6.79 -47.00 -31.82
N LYS A 44 7.05 -46.80 -33.11
CA LYS A 44 7.55 -45.51 -33.60
C LYS A 44 6.56 -44.38 -33.41
N GLN A 45 5.28 -44.60 -33.68
CA GLN A 45 4.24 -43.60 -33.39
C GLN A 45 4.10 -43.33 -31.91
N LYS A 46 4.07 -44.34 -31.08
CA LYS A 46 4.05 -44.17 -29.59
C LYS A 46 5.26 -43.38 -29.07
N LEU A 47 6.46 -43.59 -29.64
CA LEU A 47 7.64 -42.81 -29.29
C LEU A 47 7.54 -41.35 -29.74
N ILE A 48 6.89 -41.07 -30.90
CA ILE A 48 6.65 -39.71 -31.38
C ILE A 48 5.64 -39.04 -30.50
N ASP A 49 4.53 -39.70 -30.17
CA ASP A 49 3.49 -39.18 -29.27
C ASP A 49 4.01 -38.88 -27.89
N GLU A 50 4.88 -39.74 -27.34
CA GLU A 50 5.56 -39.52 -26.04
C GLU A 50 6.63 -38.42 -26.09
N ARG A 51 7.25 -38.14 -27.24
CA ARG A 51 8.18 -37.04 -27.49
C ARG A 51 7.51 -35.74 -27.87
N GLY A 52 6.33 -35.80 -28.51
CA GLY A 52 5.57 -34.64 -29.02
C GLY A 52 4.64 -34.00 -27.98
N THR A 53 4.24 -34.70 -26.94
CA THR A 53 3.63 -34.10 -25.78
C THR A 53 4.74 -33.48 -24.93
N PRO A 54 4.73 -32.17 -24.67
CA PRO A 54 5.52 -31.63 -23.57
C PRO A 54 4.90 -32.24 -22.30
N LYS A 55 5.34 -33.45 -21.94
CA LYS A 55 5.13 -33.91 -20.57
C LYS A 55 5.80 -32.86 -19.70
N GLN A 56 4.97 -32.01 -19.09
CA GLN A 56 5.40 -31.30 -17.89
C GLN A 56 6.26 -32.29 -17.13
N ALA A 57 7.54 -31.96 -16.99
CA ALA A 57 8.46 -32.75 -16.21
C ALA A 57 7.71 -33.11 -14.93
N HIS A 58 7.40 -34.39 -14.71
CA HIS A 58 7.07 -34.89 -13.40
C HIS A 58 8.31 -34.63 -12.55
N GLN A 59 8.44 -33.39 -12.08
CA GLN A 59 9.27 -33.08 -10.94
C GLN A 59 8.74 -34.00 -9.84
N SER A 60 9.60 -34.92 -9.50
CA SER A 60 9.46 -35.80 -8.34
C SER A 60 8.75 -35.04 -7.23
N SER A 61 7.80 -35.73 -6.58
CA SER A 61 7.03 -35.44 -5.38
C SER A 61 7.84 -34.82 -4.21
N LYS A 62 8.42 -33.65 -4.41
CA LYS A 62 9.00 -32.80 -3.39
C LYS A 62 8.37 -31.40 -3.55
N HIS A 63 7.52 -31.09 -2.56
CA HIS A 63 6.88 -29.84 -2.26
C HIS A 63 5.59 -29.55 -3.05
N SER A 64 4.52 -30.19 -2.60
CA SER A 64 3.20 -29.57 -2.71
C SER A 64 3.12 -28.40 -1.72
N MET A 65 3.88 -27.33 -1.99
CA MET A 65 3.94 -26.13 -1.15
C MET A 65 2.53 -25.59 -0.91
N VAL A 66 2.17 -25.40 0.34
CA VAL A 66 0.89 -24.79 0.71
C VAL A 66 1.02 -23.27 0.61
N TYR A 67 -0.05 -22.61 0.24
CA TYR A 67 -0.01 -21.16 0.03
C TYR A 67 0.41 -20.39 1.30
N SER A 68 0.08 -20.90 2.50
CA SER A 68 0.54 -20.31 3.76
C SER A 68 2.08 -20.25 3.88
N GLU A 69 2.79 -21.28 3.41
CA GLU A 69 4.26 -21.30 3.41
C GLU A 69 4.84 -20.28 2.43
N LEU A 70 4.21 -20.13 1.27
CA LEU A 70 4.58 -19.09 0.29
C LEU A 70 4.38 -17.70 0.86
N LEU A 71 3.24 -17.44 1.54
CA LEU A 71 2.95 -16.16 2.19
C LEU A 71 4.01 -15.78 3.23
N GLU A 72 4.45 -16.74 4.05
CA GLU A 72 5.51 -16.53 5.05
C GLU A 72 6.86 -16.23 4.38
N SER A 73 7.22 -17.02 3.36
CA SER A 73 8.45 -16.78 2.58
C SER A 73 8.46 -15.41 1.89
N TRP A 74 7.33 -15.00 1.33
CA TRP A 74 7.18 -13.70 0.71
C TRP A 74 7.25 -12.56 1.73
N LEU A 75 6.58 -12.69 2.89
CA LEU A 75 6.65 -11.71 3.98
C LEU A 75 8.10 -11.49 4.43
N HIS A 76 8.83 -12.57 4.66
CA HIS A 76 10.24 -12.49 5.05
C HIS A 76 11.09 -11.78 3.97
N SER A 77 10.90 -12.13 2.70
CA SER A 77 11.60 -11.49 1.58
C SER A 77 11.21 -10.01 1.43
N SER A 78 9.95 -9.66 1.67
CA SER A 78 9.44 -8.29 1.54
C SER A 78 9.95 -7.36 2.65
N GLN A 79 10.32 -7.88 3.81
CA GLN A 79 10.81 -7.12 4.96
C GLN A 79 12.03 -6.27 4.62
N ILE A 80 12.93 -6.78 3.77
CA ILE A 80 14.16 -6.09 3.37
C ILE A 80 13.86 -4.76 2.64
N ASN A 81 12.80 -4.73 1.84
CA ASN A 81 12.50 -3.61 0.93
C ASN A 81 11.28 -2.77 1.36
N THR A 82 10.64 -3.10 2.50
CA THR A 82 9.44 -2.40 2.94
C THR A 82 9.64 -1.75 4.30
N LYS A 83 9.00 -0.58 4.50
CA LYS A 83 8.97 0.05 5.83
C LYS A 83 8.20 -0.83 6.81
N GLU A 84 8.61 -0.80 8.07
CA GLU A 84 8.00 -1.55 9.18
C GLU A 84 6.47 -1.43 9.21
N SER A 85 5.94 -0.22 9.02
CA SER A 85 4.48 0.03 8.96
C SER A 85 3.78 -0.68 7.80
N THR A 86 4.45 -0.83 6.66
CA THR A 86 3.92 -1.55 5.49
C THR A 86 3.97 -3.04 5.74
N HIS A 87 5.08 -3.53 6.28
CA HIS A 87 5.25 -4.93 6.66
C HIS A 87 4.21 -5.35 7.73
N ALA A 88 4.02 -4.55 8.78
CA ALA A 88 2.99 -4.80 9.79
C ALA A 88 1.58 -4.86 9.19
N ARG A 89 1.26 -3.98 8.22
CA ARG A 89 -0.02 -4.02 7.50
C ARG A 89 -0.17 -5.28 6.66
N TYR A 90 0.88 -5.69 5.93
CA TYR A 90 0.86 -6.93 5.14
C TYR A 90 0.66 -8.14 6.05
N THR A 91 1.40 -8.24 7.14
CA THR A 91 1.27 -9.30 8.14
C THR A 91 -0.16 -9.37 8.68
N HIS A 92 -0.75 -8.22 9.02
CA HIS A 92 -2.13 -8.16 9.50
C HIS A 92 -3.12 -8.68 8.44
N LEU A 93 -3.08 -8.17 7.20
CA LEU A 93 -3.99 -8.58 6.14
C LEU A 93 -3.84 -10.06 5.77
N ILE A 94 -2.61 -10.57 5.76
CA ILE A 94 -2.34 -11.98 5.48
C ILE A 94 -2.94 -12.85 6.57
N ASN A 95 -2.65 -12.58 7.84
CA ASN A 95 -3.07 -13.44 8.94
C ASN A 95 -4.58 -13.35 9.20
N THR A 96 -5.19 -12.18 8.97
CA THR A 96 -6.60 -11.94 9.26
C THR A 96 -7.52 -12.41 8.12
N HIS A 97 -7.12 -12.19 6.86
CA HIS A 97 -8.03 -12.40 5.72
C HIS A 97 -7.56 -13.46 4.75
N ILE A 98 -6.25 -13.47 4.39
CA ILE A 98 -5.77 -14.35 3.31
C ILE A 98 -5.51 -15.77 3.81
N LYS A 99 -4.71 -15.89 4.86
CA LYS A 99 -4.27 -17.20 5.40
C LYS A 99 -5.42 -18.11 5.87
N PRO A 100 -6.48 -17.59 6.55
CA PRO A 100 -7.60 -18.42 6.98
C PRO A 100 -8.38 -19.07 5.82
N GLN A 101 -8.51 -18.38 4.69
CA GLN A 101 -9.31 -18.85 3.56
C GLN A 101 -8.46 -19.52 2.47
N LEU A 102 -7.35 -18.90 2.06
CA LEU A 102 -6.52 -19.43 0.98
C LEU A 102 -5.31 -20.22 1.44
N GLY A 103 -4.87 -20.07 2.68
CA GLY A 103 -3.61 -20.63 3.18
C GLY A 103 -3.50 -22.15 3.10
N LYS A 104 -4.62 -22.89 3.16
CA LYS A 104 -4.69 -24.35 3.12
C LYS A 104 -4.55 -24.93 1.70
N TYR A 105 -4.75 -24.14 0.69
CA TYR A 105 -4.67 -24.61 -0.69
C TYR A 105 -3.22 -24.90 -1.08
N LYS A 106 -3.01 -25.99 -1.82
CA LYS A 106 -1.75 -26.19 -2.55
C LYS A 106 -1.62 -25.11 -3.62
N LEU A 107 -0.43 -24.57 -3.79
CA LEU A 107 -0.19 -23.48 -4.75
C LEU A 107 -0.63 -23.86 -6.18
N SER A 108 -0.39 -25.10 -6.57
CA SER A 108 -0.81 -25.63 -7.88
C SER A 108 -2.33 -25.79 -8.06
N CYS A 109 -3.11 -25.64 -6.99
CA CYS A 109 -4.57 -25.76 -7.01
C CYS A 109 -5.28 -24.39 -6.96
N ILE A 110 -4.55 -23.29 -6.75
CA ILE A 110 -5.15 -21.95 -6.70
C ILE A 110 -5.41 -21.49 -8.13
N THR A 111 -6.67 -21.59 -8.56
CA THR A 111 -7.14 -21.07 -9.86
C THR A 111 -7.52 -19.60 -9.78
N THR A 112 -7.71 -18.95 -10.93
CA THR A 112 -8.22 -17.58 -10.99
C THR A 112 -9.60 -17.48 -10.34
N GLU A 113 -10.48 -18.46 -10.59
CA GLU A 113 -11.83 -18.54 -10.04
C GLU A 113 -11.84 -18.61 -8.50
N ILE A 114 -10.96 -19.40 -7.90
CA ILE A 114 -10.82 -19.44 -6.44
C ILE A 114 -10.47 -18.08 -5.87
N VAL A 115 -9.56 -17.34 -6.53
CA VAL A 115 -9.19 -16.00 -6.07
C VAL A 115 -10.34 -15.01 -6.29
N GLU A 116 -11.07 -15.10 -7.40
CA GLU A 116 -12.26 -14.26 -7.66
C GLU A 116 -13.33 -14.47 -6.59
N THR A 117 -13.70 -15.71 -6.32
CA THR A 117 -14.66 -16.07 -5.25
C THR A 117 -14.19 -15.57 -3.88
N PHE A 118 -12.89 -15.69 -3.59
CA PHE A 118 -12.32 -15.15 -2.35
C PHE A 118 -12.47 -13.62 -2.28
N ILE A 119 -12.18 -12.90 -3.36
CA ILE A 119 -12.30 -11.44 -3.39
C ILE A 119 -13.76 -10.99 -3.24
N GLU A 120 -14.69 -11.70 -3.88
CA GLU A 120 -16.14 -11.47 -3.75
C GLU A 120 -16.61 -11.68 -2.30
N SER A 121 -16.18 -12.75 -1.65
CA SER A 121 -16.50 -13.02 -0.24
C SER A 121 -15.96 -11.90 0.69
N GLN A 122 -14.76 -11.36 0.40
CA GLN A 122 -14.23 -10.24 1.18
C GLN A 122 -15.04 -8.95 0.98
N LEU A 123 -15.63 -8.74 -0.20
CA LEU A 123 -16.47 -7.57 -0.49
C LEU A 123 -17.87 -7.68 0.15
N THR A 124 -18.38 -8.87 0.37
CA THR A 124 -19.75 -9.12 0.90
C THR A 124 -19.76 -9.41 2.40
N GLU A 125 -18.81 -10.20 2.91
CA GLU A 125 -18.82 -10.76 4.26
C GLU A 125 -17.45 -10.69 4.97
N GLY A 126 -16.50 -9.92 4.44
CA GLY A 126 -15.10 -9.92 4.89
C GLY A 126 -14.84 -9.28 6.27
N ARG A 127 -15.84 -8.71 6.95
CA ARG A 127 -15.66 -8.13 8.27
C ARG A 127 -15.69 -9.20 9.36
N LEU A 128 -14.76 -9.07 10.32
CA LEU A 128 -14.65 -10.03 11.43
C LEU A 128 -15.83 -9.96 12.41
N ASP A 129 -16.53 -8.85 12.45
CA ASP A 129 -17.73 -8.64 13.29
C ASP A 129 -19.03 -9.13 12.62
N ASN A 130 -18.91 -9.77 11.46
CA ASN A 130 -20.03 -10.26 10.62
C ASN A 130 -21.06 -9.18 10.24
N THR A 131 -20.66 -7.91 10.24
CA THR A 131 -21.54 -6.78 9.88
C THR A 131 -21.53 -6.43 8.40
N GLY A 132 -20.91 -7.28 7.55
CA GLY A 132 -20.87 -7.13 6.09
C GLY A 132 -19.47 -7.18 5.51
N GLY A 133 -19.29 -6.62 4.32
CA GLY A 133 -18.05 -6.68 3.57
C GLY A 133 -17.00 -5.63 3.97
N LEU A 134 -15.78 -5.87 3.53
CA LEU A 134 -14.68 -4.91 3.65
C LEU A 134 -14.82 -3.78 2.62
N SER A 135 -14.16 -2.65 2.91
CA SER A 135 -14.09 -1.56 1.95
C SER A 135 -13.35 -1.98 0.67
N ALA A 136 -13.77 -1.46 -0.49
CA ALA A 136 -13.08 -1.70 -1.77
C ALA A 136 -11.56 -1.38 -1.71
N LYS A 137 -11.17 -0.41 -0.87
CA LYS A 137 -9.75 -0.09 -0.63
C LYS A 137 -9.04 -1.24 0.08
N THR A 138 -9.60 -1.79 1.15
CA THR A 138 -9.02 -2.90 1.90
C THR A 138 -8.91 -4.14 1.02
N VAL A 139 -9.96 -4.46 0.26
CA VAL A 139 -9.94 -5.62 -0.65
C VAL A 139 -8.94 -5.42 -1.79
N THR A 140 -8.75 -4.18 -2.29
CA THR A 140 -7.68 -3.89 -3.25
C THR A 140 -6.29 -4.16 -2.66
N ASP A 141 -6.06 -3.80 -1.39
CA ASP A 141 -4.78 -4.06 -0.74
C ASP A 141 -4.55 -5.56 -0.54
N ILE A 142 -5.60 -6.33 -0.19
CA ILE A 142 -5.57 -7.80 -0.14
C ILE A 142 -5.22 -8.38 -1.51
N LEU A 143 -5.93 -7.97 -2.57
CA LEU A 143 -5.66 -8.42 -3.93
C LEU A 143 -4.23 -8.10 -4.38
N THR A 144 -3.71 -6.94 -4.01
CA THR A 144 -2.32 -6.55 -4.30
C THR A 144 -1.33 -7.53 -3.66
N ILE A 145 -1.55 -7.94 -2.41
CA ILE A 145 -0.72 -8.94 -1.73
C ILE A 145 -0.81 -10.28 -2.46
N VAL A 146 -2.02 -10.75 -2.80
CA VAL A 146 -2.22 -12.02 -3.53
C VAL A 146 -1.50 -11.98 -4.89
N LYS A 147 -1.62 -10.89 -5.65
CA LYS A 147 -0.88 -10.71 -6.92
C LYS A 147 0.63 -10.79 -6.71
N SER A 148 1.16 -10.03 -5.76
CA SER A 148 2.60 -9.97 -5.47
C SER A 148 3.15 -11.32 -5.00
N THR A 149 2.40 -12.08 -4.23
CA THR A 149 2.80 -13.43 -3.80
C THR A 149 2.79 -14.43 -4.94
N MET A 150 1.84 -14.33 -5.88
CA MET A 150 1.83 -15.17 -7.09
C MET A 150 2.96 -14.81 -8.07
N GLU A 151 3.32 -13.54 -8.18
CA GLU A 151 4.50 -13.09 -8.95
C GLU A 151 5.80 -13.59 -8.31
N TYR A 152 5.91 -13.52 -6.99
CA TYR A 152 7.04 -14.08 -6.26
C TYR A 152 7.17 -15.60 -6.46
N ALA A 153 6.05 -16.33 -6.45
CA ALA A 153 6.04 -17.76 -6.75
C ALA A 153 6.56 -18.06 -8.17
N ARG A 154 6.11 -17.28 -9.18
CA ARG A 154 6.64 -17.40 -10.56
C ARG A 154 8.13 -17.12 -10.64
N TYR A 155 8.59 -16.06 -9.96
CA TYR A 155 10.02 -15.73 -9.87
C TYR A 155 10.84 -16.89 -9.24
N LYS A 156 10.27 -17.61 -8.27
CA LYS A 156 10.89 -18.79 -7.65
C LYS A 156 10.76 -20.08 -8.49
N GLY A 157 10.14 -20.05 -9.67
CA GLY A 157 9.92 -21.20 -10.52
C GLY A 157 8.85 -22.17 -9.98
N LEU A 158 7.98 -21.71 -9.06
CA LEU A 158 6.90 -22.53 -8.50
C LEU A 158 5.70 -22.58 -9.47
N PRO A 159 4.92 -23.68 -9.47
CA PRO A 159 3.79 -23.83 -10.38
C PRO A 159 2.63 -22.89 -9.98
N VAL A 160 2.40 -21.86 -10.77
CA VAL A 160 1.27 -20.91 -10.62
C VAL A 160 0.38 -20.99 -11.84
N ILE A 161 -0.85 -21.43 -11.66
CA ILE A 161 -1.85 -21.60 -12.74
C ILE A 161 -2.80 -20.40 -12.88
N CYS A 162 -2.98 -19.58 -11.84
CA CYS A 162 -3.88 -18.43 -11.87
C CYS A 162 -3.29 -17.26 -12.67
N ASN A 163 -4.16 -16.55 -13.39
CA ASN A 163 -3.85 -15.28 -14.05
C ASN A 163 -4.73 -14.17 -13.47
N LEU A 164 -4.12 -13.31 -12.66
CA LEU A 164 -4.81 -12.24 -11.93
C LEU A 164 -4.65 -10.85 -12.58
N SER A 165 -4.05 -10.75 -13.77
CA SER A 165 -3.74 -9.48 -14.43
C SER A 165 -4.97 -8.60 -14.65
N LYS A 166 -6.07 -9.19 -15.08
CA LYS A 166 -7.34 -8.51 -15.39
C LYS A 166 -8.24 -8.27 -14.16
N LEU A 167 -7.96 -8.93 -13.04
CA LEU A 167 -8.78 -8.79 -11.82
C LEU A 167 -8.53 -7.43 -11.19
N THR A 168 -9.53 -6.57 -11.19
CA THR A 168 -9.48 -5.22 -10.63
C THR A 168 -10.75 -4.92 -9.83
N ILE A 169 -10.63 -4.08 -8.82
CA ILE A 169 -11.75 -3.69 -7.97
C ILE A 169 -12.09 -2.24 -8.27
N LYS A 170 -13.33 -1.98 -8.68
CA LYS A 170 -13.83 -0.63 -8.88
C LYS A 170 -13.89 0.11 -7.53
N LYS A 171 -13.26 1.26 -7.46
CA LYS A 171 -13.32 2.14 -6.28
C LYS A 171 -14.31 3.25 -6.56
N LYS A 172 -15.21 3.50 -5.62
CA LYS A 172 -15.98 4.75 -5.63
C LYS A 172 -15.04 5.85 -5.14
N GLU A 173 -14.89 6.90 -5.92
CA GLU A 173 -14.20 8.10 -5.45
C GLU A 173 -15.01 8.72 -4.32
N LYS A 174 -14.35 8.98 -3.21
CA LYS A 174 -14.97 9.69 -2.09
C LYS A 174 -14.59 11.15 -2.21
N GLU A 175 -15.59 12.02 -2.24
CA GLU A 175 -15.36 13.46 -2.22
C GLU A 175 -14.52 13.84 -0.99
N MET A 176 -13.58 14.74 -1.24
CA MET A 176 -12.73 15.25 -0.17
C MET A 176 -13.51 16.30 0.63
N ARG A 177 -13.57 16.08 1.95
CA ARG A 177 -14.15 17.08 2.86
C ARG A 177 -13.20 18.28 2.98
N VAL A 178 -13.66 19.44 2.57
CA VAL A 178 -13.04 20.76 2.75
C VAL A 178 -13.96 21.58 3.64
N LEU A 179 -13.42 22.28 4.62
CA LEU A 179 -14.21 23.18 5.45
C LEU A 179 -14.62 24.41 4.62
N THR A 180 -15.89 24.79 4.69
CA THR A 180 -16.35 26.03 4.10
C THR A 180 -15.70 27.24 4.79
N PRO A 181 -15.68 28.44 4.20
CA PRO A 181 -15.17 29.63 4.87
C PRO A 181 -15.82 29.91 6.22
N ALA A 182 -17.15 29.69 6.33
CA ALA A 182 -17.89 29.87 7.57
C ALA A 182 -17.49 28.84 8.63
N GLU A 183 -17.36 27.55 8.26
CA GLU A 183 -16.89 26.50 9.17
C GLU A 183 -15.46 26.75 9.64
N GLN A 184 -14.58 27.18 8.73
CA GLN A 184 -13.22 27.53 9.06
C GLN A 184 -13.15 28.70 10.06
N GLN A 185 -13.97 29.73 9.87
CA GLN A 185 -14.06 30.87 10.79
C GLN A 185 -14.60 30.43 12.17
N SER A 186 -15.65 29.61 12.21
CA SER A 186 -16.19 29.08 13.46
C SER A 186 -15.14 28.26 14.24
N LEU A 187 -14.37 27.43 13.53
CA LEU A 187 -13.26 26.67 14.13
C LEU A 187 -12.18 27.61 14.67
N LEU A 188 -11.76 28.62 13.90
CA LEU A 188 -10.76 29.60 14.32
C LEU A 188 -11.18 30.34 15.59
N ASN A 189 -12.43 30.76 15.70
CA ASN A 189 -12.95 31.43 16.90
C ASN A 189 -12.73 30.58 18.16
N ILE A 190 -13.14 29.29 18.13
CA ILE A 190 -12.96 28.36 19.27
C ILE A 190 -11.47 28.08 19.54
N LEU A 191 -10.61 28.02 18.50
CA LEU A 191 -9.19 27.80 18.69
C LEU A 191 -8.50 28.98 19.38
N ILE A 192 -8.91 30.22 19.06
CA ILE A 192 -8.28 31.46 19.54
C ILE A 192 -8.76 31.87 20.93
N GLU A 193 -10.06 31.64 21.23
CA GLU A 193 -10.70 32.09 22.47
C GLU A 193 -9.99 31.61 23.73
N ASP A 194 -9.56 30.36 23.77
CA ASP A 194 -8.80 29.78 24.88
C ASP A 194 -7.75 28.80 24.33
N MET A 195 -6.70 29.35 23.74
CA MET A 195 -5.71 28.60 22.99
C MET A 195 -4.75 27.86 23.92
N ASP A 196 -4.92 26.54 23.99
CA ASP A 196 -3.95 25.60 24.53
C ASP A 196 -3.00 25.04 23.43
N LEU A 197 -2.03 24.23 23.82
CA LEU A 197 -1.06 23.62 22.88
C LEU A 197 -1.71 22.68 21.85
N CYS A 198 -2.82 22.04 22.16
CA CYS A 198 -3.52 21.18 21.21
C CYS A 198 -4.35 21.99 20.22
N LYS A 199 -5.02 23.05 20.67
CA LYS A 199 -5.67 24.01 19.80
C LYS A 199 -4.66 24.70 18.88
N PHE A 200 -3.48 25.06 19.43
CA PHE A 200 -2.36 25.57 18.63
C PHE A 200 -1.90 24.58 17.56
N GLY A 201 -1.84 23.27 17.89
CA GLY A 201 -1.52 22.22 16.92
C GLY A 201 -2.53 22.13 15.78
N VAL A 202 -3.85 22.26 16.05
CA VAL A 202 -4.90 22.35 15.01
C VAL A 202 -4.73 23.60 14.17
N PHE A 203 -4.46 24.74 14.83
CA PHE A 203 -4.23 26.03 14.18
C PHE A 203 -3.04 25.97 13.20
N ILE A 204 -1.88 25.44 13.63
CA ILE A 204 -0.72 25.24 12.74
C ILE A 204 -1.11 24.35 11.56
N SER A 205 -1.84 23.25 11.82
CA SER A 205 -2.24 22.32 10.75
C SER A 205 -3.15 22.95 9.72
N LEU A 206 -4.00 23.91 10.13
CA LEU A 206 -4.88 24.66 9.24
C LEU A 206 -4.12 25.62 8.33
N TYR A 207 -2.97 26.15 8.79
CA TYR A 207 -2.17 27.12 8.05
C TYR A 207 -0.89 26.57 7.41
N THR A 208 -0.61 25.29 7.57
CA THR A 208 0.57 24.62 6.99
C THR A 208 0.23 23.35 6.23
N GLY A 209 -0.96 22.81 6.42
CA GLY A 209 -1.38 21.57 5.80
C GLY A 209 -0.59 20.33 6.23
N ILE A 210 0.12 20.35 7.37
CA ILE A 210 0.88 19.19 7.87
C ILE A 210 -0.04 18.02 8.22
N ARG A 211 0.51 16.81 8.14
CA ARG A 211 -0.23 15.58 8.51
C ARG A 211 -0.27 15.42 10.02
N VAL A 212 -1.32 14.78 10.55
CA VAL A 212 -1.45 14.56 12.00
C VAL A 212 -0.25 13.82 12.59
N GLY A 213 0.33 12.86 11.88
CA GLY A 213 1.54 12.16 12.35
C GLY A 213 2.78 13.04 12.33
N GLU A 214 2.89 13.98 11.41
CA GLU A 214 3.93 15.00 11.38
C GLU A 214 3.76 15.95 12.58
N LEU A 215 2.55 16.47 12.79
CA LEU A 215 2.22 17.33 13.93
C LEU A 215 2.57 16.68 15.29
N CYS A 216 2.18 15.42 15.51
CA CYS A 216 2.44 14.72 16.77
C CYS A 216 3.92 14.42 17.01
N ALA A 217 4.76 14.47 15.98
CA ALA A 217 6.19 14.26 16.07
C ALA A 217 7.00 15.56 16.22
N LEU A 218 6.35 16.73 16.08
CA LEU A 218 7.03 18.03 16.14
C LEU A 218 7.53 18.36 17.54
N GLN A 219 8.74 18.86 17.60
CA GLN A 219 9.39 19.43 18.78
C GLN A 219 9.66 20.93 18.56
N TRP A 220 9.89 21.69 19.63
CA TRP A 220 10.16 23.12 19.50
C TRP A 220 11.46 23.43 18.74
N GLU A 221 12.43 22.52 18.69
CA GLU A 221 13.63 22.64 17.85
C GLU A 221 13.35 22.61 16.34
N ASP A 222 12.17 22.12 15.93
CA ASP A 222 11.73 22.12 14.55
C ASP A 222 11.11 23.45 14.11
N PHE A 223 10.89 24.35 15.09
CA PHE A 223 10.27 25.67 14.89
C PHE A 223 11.33 26.77 14.94
N ASP A 224 11.73 27.29 13.81
CA ASP A 224 12.68 28.39 13.73
C ASP A 224 11.93 29.73 13.74
N ILE A 225 11.89 30.36 14.92
CA ILE A 225 11.18 31.64 15.11
C ILE A 225 11.91 32.83 14.48
N VAL A 226 13.23 32.75 14.36
CA VAL A 226 14.05 33.81 13.79
C VAL A 226 13.87 33.82 12.27
N CYS A 227 13.99 32.67 11.64
CA CYS A 227 13.79 32.53 10.20
C CYS A 227 12.30 32.44 9.80
N GLY A 228 11.39 32.25 10.76
CA GLY A 228 9.96 32.11 10.51
C GLY A 228 9.60 30.82 9.75
N THR A 229 10.24 29.70 10.09
CA THR A 229 10.06 28.45 9.36
C THR A 229 9.76 27.26 10.29
N LEU A 230 9.09 26.25 9.75
CA LEU A 230 8.77 24.97 10.41
C LEU A 230 9.40 23.82 9.62
N LYS A 231 10.26 23.04 10.27
CA LYS A 231 10.96 21.91 9.67
C LYS A 231 10.21 20.59 9.93
N ILE A 232 9.78 19.91 8.89
CA ILE A 232 9.12 18.60 8.96
C ILE A 232 10.15 17.53 8.67
N ARG A 233 10.60 16.81 9.71
CA ARG A 233 11.66 15.78 9.62
C ARG A 233 11.22 14.41 10.11
N LYS A 234 10.14 14.34 10.88
CA LYS A 234 9.67 13.12 11.53
C LYS A 234 8.17 12.94 11.35
N THR A 235 7.72 11.72 11.46
CA THR A 235 6.29 11.38 11.53
C THR A 235 6.06 10.29 12.57
N MET A 236 4.99 10.42 13.34
CA MET A 236 4.57 9.46 14.35
C MET A 236 3.39 8.64 13.86
N GLN A 237 3.44 7.34 14.10
CA GLN A 237 2.34 6.45 13.81
C GLN A 237 2.29 5.28 14.81
N ARG A 238 1.08 4.76 15.05
CA ARG A 238 0.90 3.52 15.81
C ARG A 238 0.83 2.37 14.81
N ILE A 239 1.66 1.38 14.99
CA ILE A 239 1.70 0.17 14.15
C ILE A 239 1.47 -1.08 14.99
N GLN A 240 1.11 -2.17 14.35
CA GLN A 240 1.04 -3.47 15.01
C GLN A 240 2.46 -3.96 15.32
N ASP A 241 2.68 -4.45 16.53
CA ASP A 241 3.95 -5.06 16.92
C ASP A 241 4.00 -6.49 16.40
N THR A 242 4.88 -6.72 15.44
CA THR A 242 5.05 -8.03 14.79
C THR A 242 6.16 -8.87 15.43
N GLU A 243 6.99 -8.28 16.31
CA GLU A 243 8.16 -8.95 16.88
C GLU A 243 7.81 -9.86 18.07
N ASN A 244 6.79 -9.49 18.85
CA ASN A 244 6.45 -10.21 20.09
C ASN A 244 5.38 -11.29 19.95
N GLY A 245 5.04 -11.72 18.71
CA GLY A 245 4.13 -12.85 18.43
C GLY A 245 2.67 -12.67 18.88
N ALA A 246 2.34 -11.60 19.58
CA ALA A 246 0.99 -11.30 20.04
C ALA A 246 0.34 -10.27 19.11
N PHE A 247 -0.51 -10.73 18.19
CA PHE A 247 -1.24 -9.90 17.21
C PHE A 247 -2.10 -8.77 17.81
N SER A 248 -2.22 -8.69 19.13
CA SER A 248 -3.01 -7.68 19.82
C SER A 248 -2.20 -6.46 20.28
N LYS A 249 -0.87 -6.53 20.29
CA LYS A 249 -0.02 -5.43 20.78
C LYS A 249 0.33 -4.46 19.64
N THR A 250 0.29 -3.18 19.97
CA THR A 250 0.69 -2.10 19.08
C THR A 250 1.78 -1.27 19.72
N LYS A 251 2.70 -0.72 18.90
CA LYS A 251 3.76 0.19 19.36
C LYS A 251 3.68 1.50 18.60
N ILE A 252 4.17 2.57 19.23
CA ILE A 252 4.39 3.86 18.58
C ILE A 252 5.77 3.83 17.94
N VAL A 253 5.82 4.25 16.68
CA VAL A 253 7.10 4.50 15.99
C VAL A 253 7.15 5.93 15.48
N ILE A 254 8.28 6.58 15.71
CA ILE A 254 8.62 7.89 15.17
C ILE A 254 9.74 7.66 14.19
N THR A 255 9.47 7.92 12.91
CA THR A 255 10.40 7.65 11.81
C THR A 255 10.55 8.86 10.92
N GLU A 256 11.60 8.88 10.13
CA GLU A 256 11.69 9.79 9.00
C GLU A 256 10.56 9.56 8.01
N PRO A 257 10.10 10.60 7.31
CA PRO A 257 9.06 10.48 6.29
C PRO A 257 9.44 9.50 5.17
N LYS A 258 8.41 9.05 4.41
CA LYS A 258 8.57 8.02 3.36
C LYS A 258 9.41 8.44 2.16
N SER A 259 9.50 9.72 1.86
CA SER A 259 10.21 10.26 0.70
C SER A 259 11.02 11.48 1.10
N GLN A 260 12.12 11.74 0.40
CA GLN A 260 12.89 12.97 0.58
C GLN A 260 12.04 14.23 0.45
N CYS A 261 11.07 14.25 -0.46
CA CYS A 261 10.13 15.37 -0.62
C CYS A 261 9.23 15.60 0.61
N SER A 262 9.12 14.63 1.51
CA SER A 262 8.35 14.80 2.76
C SER A 262 9.16 15.46 3.87
N VAL A 263 10.50 15.43 3.78
CA VAL A 263 11.39 16.28 4.58
C VAL A 263 11.38 17.65 3.91
N ARG A 264 10.87 18.65 4.60
CA ARG A 264 10.65 19.98 4.03
C ARG A 264 10.67 21.05 5.09
N GLU A 265 10.89 22.27 4.66
CA GLU A 265 10.80 23.47 5.46
C GLU A 265 9.61 24.30 4.95
N ILE A 266 8.75 24.72 5.85
CA ILE A 266 7.51 25.46 5.55
C ILE A 266 7.67 26.88 6.09
N PRO A 267 7.68 27.93 5.25
CA PRO A 267 7.60 29.30 5.71
C PRO A 267 6.27 29.54 6.45
N LEU A 268 6.33 30.21 7.58
CA LEU A 268 5.17 30.48 8.42
C LEU A 268 4.73 31.93 8.28
N PRO A 269 3.41 32.18 8.18
CA PRO A 269 2.88 33.52 8.28
C PRO A 269 3.25 34.19 9.63
N ALA A 270 3.46 35.51 9.64
CA ALA A 270 3.90 36.26 10.83
C ALA A 270 2.97 36.03 12.04
N PHE A 271 1.66 36.03 11.83
CA PHE A 271 0.70 35.79 12.91
C PHE A 271 0.82 34.39 13.56
N VAL A 272 1.25 33.38 12.81
CA VAL A 272 1.52 32.03 13.35
C VAL A 272 2.74 32.08 14.27
N ILE A 273 3.76 32.82 13.89
CA ILE A 273 4.99 33.01 14.67
C ILE A 273 4.68 33.77 15.95
N ASP A 274 3.86 34.82 15.88
CA ASP A 274 3.48 35.63 17.04
C ASP A 274 2.68 34.81 18.08
N ILE A 275 1.81 33.93 17.62
CA ILE A 275 1.11 33.00 18.51
C ILE A 275 2.08 31.96 19.09
N ALA A 276 2.98 31.41 18.28
CA ALA A 276 3.94 30.41 18.71
C ALA A 276 4.85 30.91 19.85
N ARG A 277 5.28 32.19 19.78
CA ARG A 277 6.12 32.83 20.83
C ARG A 277 5.54 32.74 22.24
N ARG A 278 4.21 32.59 22.36
CA ARG A 278 3.53 32.44 23.66
C ARG A 278 3.75 31.09 24.32
N PHE A 279 4.12 30.09 23.52
CA PHE A 279 4.16 28.68 23.95
C PHE A 279 5.57 28.08 23.91
N ILE A 280 6.59 28.84 23.53
CA ILE A 280 7.95 28.34 23.44
C ILE A 280 8.37 27.67 24.72
N ALA A 281 8.83 26.45 24.61
CA ALA A 281 9.36 25.64 25.73
C ALA A 281 10.77 25.16 25.39
N ASN A 282 11.28 24.20 26.14
CA ASN A 282 12.54 23.53 25.88
C ASN A 282 12.57 23.02 24.43
N PRO A 283 13.65 23.21 23.67
CA PRO A 283 13.74 22.77 22.25
C PRO A 283 13.35 21.30 22.00
N LYS A 284 13.63 20.40 22.93
CA LYS A 284 13.28 18.97 22.83
C LYS A 284 11.85 18.64 23.25
N ALA A 285 11.11 19.59 23.80
CA ALA A 285 9.72 19.38 24.19
C ALA A 285 8.81 19.26 22.95
N TYR A 286 7.84 18.35 23.02
CA TYR A 286 6.82 18.24 21.96
C TYR A 286 5.91 19.45 21.96
N ILE A 287 5.58 19.96 20.78
CA ILE A 287 4.76 21.17 20.59
C ILE A 287 3.37 20.99 21.24
N LEU A 288 2.78 19.80 21.16
CA LEU A 288 1.44 19.53 21.69
C LEU A 288 1.33 19.39 23.20
N THR A 289 2.45 19.30 23.92
CA THR A 289 2.47 19.08 25.37
C THR A 289 3.37 20.05 26.13
N GLY A 290 4.32 20.68 25.47
CA GLY A 290 5.31 21.55 26.09
C GLY A 290 6.35 20.80 26.94
N ASN A 291 6.40 19.47 26.85
CA ASN A 291 7.32 18.61 27.63
C ASN A 291 7.80 17.41 26.78
N ASP A 292 8.48 16.45 27.41
CA ASP A 292 9.05 15.26 26.79
C ASP A 292 8.01 14.16 26.41
N ARG A 293 6.74 14.33 26.81
CA ARG A 293 5.67 13.39 26.52
C ARG A 293 4.96 13.78 25.21
N TYR A 294 4.77 12.83 24.32
CA TYR A 294 4.04 13.05 23.08
C TYR A 294 2.53 12.80 23.24
N ILE A 295 1.76 13.38 22.32
CA ILE A 295 0.36 13.00 22.09
C ILE A 295 0.30 12.12 20.85
N GLU A 296 -0.41 10.98 20.96
CA GLU A 296 -0.58 10.08 19.84
C GLU A 296 -1.54 10.65 18.77
N PRO A 297 -1.33 10.31 17.49
CA PRO A 297 -2.20 10.78 16.39
C PRO A 297 -3.69 10.52 16.63
N ARG A 298 -4.05 9.37 17.22
CA ARG A 298 -5.45 9.05 17.53
C ARG A 298 -6.05 9.97 18.58
N THR A 299 -5.29 10.28 19.62
CA THR A 299 -5.71 11.21 20.68
C THR A 299 -5.92 12.61 20.08
N MET A 300 -4.99 13.07 19.24
CA MET A 300 -5.12 14.37 18.57
C MET A 300 -6.33 14.42 17.62
N GLN A 301 -6.59 13.34 16.88
CA GLN A 301 -7.80 13.23 16.05
C GLN A 301 -9.08 13.28 16.88
N ASN A 302 -9.12 12.65 18.05
CA ASN A 302 -10.27 12.67 18.94
C ASN A 302 -10.51 14.09 19.51
N ARG A 303 -9.45 14.82 19.91
CA ARG A 303 -9.54 16.23 20.34
C ARG A 303 -10.07 17.11 19.22
N PHE A 304 -9.56 16.95 18.01
CA PHE A 304 -10.07 17.67 16.85
C PHE A 304 -11.56 17.40 16.62
N LYS A 305 -12.00 16.14 16.75
CA LYS A 305 -13.43 15.79 16.65
C LYS A 305 -14.29 16.48 17.72
N SER A 306 -13.75 16.70 18.91
CA SER A 306 -14.46 17.50 19.91
C SER A 306 -14.59 18.94 19.44
N TYR A 307 -13.50 19.58 19.00
CA TYR A 307 -13.54 20.98 18.56
C TYR A 307 -14.53 21.21 17.41
N ILE A 308 -14.56 20.35 16.37
CA ILE A 308 -15.52 20.52 15.28
C ILE A 308 -16.96 20.30 15.71
N ARG A 309 -17.21 19.39 16.66
CA ARG A 309 -18.57 19.20 17.25
C ARG A 309 -19.01 20.43 18.02
N ASP A 310 -18.11 21.00 18.82
CA ASP A 310 -18.38 22.22 19.59
C ASP A 310 -18.66 23.44 18.68
N CYS A 311 -18.13 23.41 17.44
CA CYS A 311 -18.43 24.40 16.38
C CYS A 311 -19.74 24.09 15.62
N GLY A 312 -20.42 22.99 15.87
CA GLY A 312 -21.57 22.55 15.05
C GLY A 312 -21.18 22.14 13.61
N ILE A 313 -19.91 21.85 13.34
CA ILE A 313 -19.41 21.47 12.02
C ILE A 313 -19.74 20.01 11.76
N ALA A 314 -20.29 19.71 10.57
CA ALA A 314 -20.52 18.33 10.13
C ALA A 314 -19.22 17.50 10.14
N ASP A 315 -19.32 16.16 10.31
CA ASP A 315 -18.17 15.27 10.52
C ASP A 315 -17.04 15.52 9.51
N ALA A 316 -15.89 15.87 10.04
CA ALA A 316 -14.65 16.04 9.32
C ALA A 316 -13.51 15.31 10.03
N ASN A 317 -12.68 14.64 9.28
CA ASN A 317 -11.46 14.04 9.84
C ASN A 317 -10.33 15.08 9.88
N PHE A 318 -9.27 14.80 10.65
CA PHE A 318 -8.13 15.72 10.79
C PHE A 318 -7.47 16.07 9.44
N HIS A 319 -7.54 15.17 8.46
CA HIS A 319 -6.95 15.41 7.13
C HIS A 319 -7.73 16.47 6.32
N ALA A 320 -8.99 16.78 6.72
CA ALA A 320 -9.76 17.88 6.14
C ALA A 320 -9.07 19.24 6.34
N LEU A 321 -8.32 19.45 7.44
CA LEU A 321 -7.52 20.67 7.63
C LEU A 321 -6.51 20.88 6.50
N ARG A 322 -5.81 19.82 6.12
CA ARG A 322 -4.85 19.86 5.00
C ARG A 322 -5.54 20.09 3.66
N HIS A 323 -6.71 19.49 3.44
CA HIS A 323 -7.49 19.75 2.23
C HIS A 323 -7.98 21.19 2.19
N THR A 324 -8.46 21.71 3.32
CA THR A 324 -8.87 23.12 3.45
C THR A 324 -7.70 24.06 3.17
N PHE A 325 -6.55 23.85 3.80
CA PHE A 325 -5.33 24.62 3.54
C PHE A 325 -5.00 24.66 2.05
N ALA A 326 -4.91 23.47 1.42
CA ALA A 326 -4.54 23.38 0.02
C ALA A 326 -5.55 24.07 -0.91
N THR A 327 -6.85 23.91 -0.64
CA THR A 327 -7.92 24.58 -1.40
C THR A 327 -7.82 26.10 -1.25
N ARG A 328 -7.64 26.64 -0.02
CA ARG A 328 -7.47 28.08 0.21
C ARG A 328 -6.22 28.64 -0.48
N CYS A 329 -5.11 27.90 -0.46
CA CYS A 329 -3.90 28.29 -1.18
C CYS A 329 -4.16 28.43 -2.69
N VAL A 330 -4.90 27.49 -3.30
CA VAL A 330 -5.26 27.57 -4.72
C VAL A 330 -6.18 28.77 -4.99
N GLU A 331 -7.17 29.00 -4.12
CA GLU A 331 -8.11 30.13 -4.24
C GLU A 331 -7.42 31.49 -4.18
N VAL A 332 -6.37 31.62 -3.35
CA VAL A 332 -5.58 32.85 -3.26
C VAL A 332 -4.44 32.93 -4.29
N GLY A 333 -4.35 31.97 -5.21
CA GLY A 333 -3.42 32.00 -6.33
C GLY A 333 -2.01 31.50 -6.06
N PHE A 334 -1.81 30.61 -5.08
CA PHE A 334 -0.51 29.95 -4.88
C PHE A 334 -0.06 29.24 -6.17
N GLU A 335 1.20 29.36 -6.48
CA GLU A 335 1.82 28.55 -7.53
C GLU A 335 1.78 27.08 -7.11
N ILE A 336 1.30 26.21 -8.02
CA ILE A 336 0.97 24.81 -7.70
C ILE A 336 2.21 23.99 -7.31
N LYS A 337 3.37 24.31 -7.88
CA LYS A 337 4.62 23.65 -7.55
C LYS A 337 5.03 24.00 -6.11
N SER A 338 5.00 25.27 -5.74
CA SER A 338 5.29 25.72 -4.38
C SER A 338 4.33 25.11 -3.36
N LEU A 339 3.02 25.06 -3.68
CA LEU A 339 2.04 24.38 -2.83
C LEU A 339 2.34 22.89 -2.68
N SER A 340 2.73 22.22 -3.76
CA SER A 340 3.12 20.79 -3.73
C SER A 340 4.32 20.54 -2.82
N GLU A 341 5.30 21.42 -2.83
CA GLU A 341 6.50 21.36 -1.99
C GLU A 341 6.14 21.60 -0.51
N VAL A 342 5.34 22.63 -0.19
CA VAL A 342 4.83 22.89 1.17
C VAL A 342 4.05 21.68 1.70
N LEU A 343 3.23 21.06 0.88
CA LEU A 343 2.49 19.87 1.25
C LEU A 343 3.38 18.62 1.35
N GLY A 344 4.57 18.59 0.73
CA GLY A 344 5.43 17.42 0.66
C GLY A 344 4.81 16.28 -0.16
N HIS A 345 4.29 16.61 -1.35
CA HIS A 345 3.83 15.62 -2.32
C HIS A 345 5.01 15.16 -3.18
N ALA A 346 5.12 13.86 -3.42
CA ALA A 346 6.18 13.31 -4.26
C ALA A 346 6.05 13.68 -5.74
N ASN A 347 4.84 14.11 -6.18
CA ASN A 347 4.55 14.51 -7.55
C ASN A 347 3.52 15.65 -7.54
N VAL A 348 3.80 16.72 -8.28
CA VAL A 348 2.92 17.88 -8.45
C VAL A 348 1.53 17.48 -8.97
N ASN A 349 1.43 16.42 -9.78
CA ASN A 349 0.16 15.93 -10.27
C ASN A 349 -0.82 15.51 -9.14
N ILE A 350 -0.31 15.17 -7.95
CA ILE A 350 -1.16 14.90 -6.79
C ILE A 350 -1.89 16.16 -6.36
N THR A 351 -1.21 17.32 -6.38
CA THR A 351 -1.79 18.61 -6.04
C THR A 351 -2.75 19.08 -7.14
N LEU A 352 -2.33 18.98 -8.40
CA LEU A 352 -3.17 19.32 -9.56
C LEU A 352 -4.48 18.54 -9.56
N ASN A 353 -4.42 17.23 -9.53
CA ASN A 353 -5.60 16.36 -9.64
C ASN A 353 -6.55 16.47 -8.43
N ARG A 354 -6.05 16.91 -7.28
CA ARG A 354 -6.86 16.99 -6.06
C ARG A 354 -7.47 18.34 -5.80
N TYR A 355 -6.77 19.44 -6.13
CA TYR A 355 -7.15 20.77 -5.67
C TYR A 355 -7.39 21.76 -6.80
N VAL A 356 -6.90 21.47 -8.01
CA VAL A 356 -7.06 22.38 -9.14
C VAL A 356 -8.24 21.93 -10.00
N HIS A 357 -9.43 22.39 -9.64
CA HIS A 357 -10.62 22.28 -10.49
C HIS A 357 -10.80 23.61 -11.20
N SER A 358 -10.40 23.70 -12.47
CA SER A 358 -10.55 24.94 -13.24
C SER A 358 -12.03 25.21 -13.53
N SER A 359 -12.63 26.18 -12.81
CA SER A 359 -13.94 26.71 -13.18
C SER A 359 -13.84 27.50 -14.50
N PHE A 360 -14.98 27.66 -15.20
CA PHE A 360 -15.01 28.45 -16.42
C PHE A 360 -14.65 29.91 -16.14
N GLU A 361 -15.12 30.46 -15.00
CA GLU A 361 -14.79 31.82 -14.55
C GLU A 361 -13.28 32.02 -14.36
N LEU A 362 -12.60 31.04 -13.76
CA LEU A 362 -11.15 31.08 -13.58
C LEU A 362 -10.42 31.08 -14.94
N LYS A 363 -10.92 30.30 -15.92
CA LYS A 363 -10.37 30.30 -17.29
C LYS A 363 -10.54 31.67 -17.94
N CYS A 364 -11.74 32.26 -17.83
CA CYS A 364 -12.00 33.62 -18.34
C CYS A 364 -11.10 34.66 -17.66
N SER A 365 -10.98 34.62 -16.33
CA SER A 365 -10.09 35.52 -15.59
C SER A 365 -8.63 35.41 -16.03
N ASN A 366 -8.15 34.16 -16.23
CA ASN A 366 -6.78 33.95 -16.69
C ASN A 366 -6.56 34.40 -18.15
N MET A 367 -7.53 34.17 -19.04
CA MET A 367 -7.45 34.65 -20.42
C MET A 367 -7.44 36.17 -20.48
N ASN A 368 -8.20 36.86 -19.62
CA ASN A 368 -8.24 38.32 -19.54
C ASN A 368 -6.94 38.95 -19.02
N LYS A 369 -6.03 38.14 -18.43
CA LYS A 369 -4.70 38.62 -18.05
C LYS A 369 -3.73 38.74 -19.25
N LEU A 370 -4.08 38.13 -20.39
CA LEU A 370 -3.29 38.22 -21.60
C LEU A 370 -3.55 39.61 -22.18
N SER A 371 -2.55 40.50 -22.20
CA SER A 371 -2.59 41.75 -22.92
C SER A 371 -2.01 41.59 -24.33
N LEU A 372 -2.56 42.28 -25.30
CA LEU A 372 -1.90 42.44 -26.59
C LEU A 372 -0.58 43.22 -26.33
N SER A 373 0.52 42.47 -26.24
CA SER A 373 1.86 43.07 -26.30
C SER A 373 2.07 43.50 -27.76
N VAL A 374 1.76 44.74 -28.08
CA VAL A 374 2.12 45.39 -29.34
C VAL A 374 3.45 46.08 -29.14
#